data_a46e5e77112a13c375c3a7458e747f0a
#
_entry.id   a46e5e77112a13c375c3a7458e747f0a
#
_cell.length_a   1.000
_cell.length_b   1.000
_cell.length_c   1.000
_cell.angle_alpha   90.00
_cell.angle_beta   90.00
_cell.angle_gamma   90.00
#
_symmetry.space_group_name_H-M   'P 1'
#
loop_
_entity.id
_entity.type
_entity.pdbx_description
1 polymer ?
#
loop_
_entity_poly.entity_id
_entity_poly.type
_entity_poly.pdbx_seq_one_letter_code
_entity_poly.pdbx_strand_id
1 'polypeptide(L)'
;GCIKESIGASDDKYNYFLGSDPKKWASNLSSYQKVKYSNLYQGIDFLFYTSDIGLKYDFVVHPGAEVSKIRLNYKGAEKVVLENNELKIKLSFSEIIEQIPLAYQYINGRRVRIFCSYAIEDGDVVFKVGDYDKSKELVIDPVLIFSTYSGATSDNFGYTATYDEDGFLYAGSSALGVGYPTTIGAYDVSFNSNLITKNFKQFAE
;
A
#
# COMPACT_ATOMS: atom_id res chain seq x y z
N GLY A 1 11.71 -16.96 -13.96
CA GLY A 1 11.38 -16.48 -12.62
C GLY A 1 11.00 -15.01 -12.68
N CYS A 2 10.42 -14.49 -11.61
CA CYS A 2 10.08 -13.08 -11.48
C CYS A 2 11.36 -12.20 -11.48
N ILE A 3 11.34 -11.11 -12.25
CA ILE A 3 12.44 -10.15 -12.31
C ILE A 3 11.95 -8.86 -11.63
N LYS A 4 12.71 -8.39 -10.64
CA LYS A 4 12.44 -7.13 -9.96
C LYS A 4 13.26 -6.00 -10.59
N GLU A 5 12.60 -4.90 -10.91
CA GLU A 5 13.16 -3.71 -11.52
C GLU A 5 12.70 -2.45 -10.77
N SER A 6 13.63 -1.57 -10.42
CA SER A 6 13.33 -0.28 -9.77
C SER A 6 13.46 0.83 -10.81
N ILE A 7 12.45 1.69 -10.93
CA ILE A 7 12.29 2.67 -12.00
C ILE A 7 12.15 4.08 -11.40
N GLY A 8 12.80 5.07 -12.01
CA GLY A 8 12.73 6.46 -11.59
C GLY A 8 13.46 6.72 -10.27
N ALA A 9 14.77 6.45 -10.25
CA ALA A 9 15.61 6.76 -9.09
C ALA A 9 15.58 8.26 -8.79
N SER A 10 15.41 8.62 -7.51
CA SER A 10 15.58 9.97 -7.01
C SER A 10 17.07 10.30 -6.85
N ASP A 11 17.41 11.56 -6.98
CA ASP A 11 18.74 12.09 -6.64
C ASP A 11 18.98 12.10 -5.13
N ASP A 12 17.90 12.12 -4.33
CA ASP A 12 17.97 12.06 -2.88
C ASP A 12 18.52 10.71 -2.41
N LYS A 13 19.36 10.77 -1.38
CA LYS A 13 19.98 9.59 -0.78
C LYS A 13 19.54 9.44 0.66
N TYR A 14 19.19 8.21 1.02
CA TYR A 14 18.69 7.84 2.34
C TYR A 14 19.69 6.93 3.05
N ASN A 15 19.78 7.09 4.37
CA ASN A 15 20.60 6.24 5.22
C ASN A 15 19.72 5.65 6.31
N TYR A 16 19.84 4.36 6.52
CA TYR A 16 19.12 3.61 7.55
C TYR A 16 20.13 3.00 8.51
N PHE A 17 20.12 3.45 9.75
CA PHE A 17 20.96 2.95 10.83
C PHE A 17 20.11 2.19 11.82
N LEU A 18 19.83 0.91 11.54
CA LEU A 18 18.93 0.06 12.32
C LEU A 18 19.70 -0.59 13.48
N GLY A 19 19.35 -0.20 14.72
CA GLY A 19 19.98 -0.74 15.93
C GLY A 19 21.48 -0.42 16.03
N SER A 20 22.16 -1.13 16.92
CA SER A 20 23.58 -0.92 17.22
C SER A 20 24.55 -1.77 16.35
N ASP A 21 24.04 -2.65 15.52
CA ASP A 21 24.85 -3.51 14.65
C ASP A 21 25.10 -2.83 13.29
N PRO A 22 26.35 -2.39 12.97
CA PRO A 22 26.64 -1.73 11.71
C PRO A 22 26.38 -2.61 10.47
N LYS A 23 26.32 -3.93 10.60
CA LYS A 23 26.00 -4.84 9.50
C LYS A 23 24.55 -4.73 9.02
N LYS A 24 23.69 -4.17 9.85
CA LYS A 24 22.28 -3.87 9.54
C LYS A 24 22.09 -2.46 8.98
N TRP A 25 23.14 -1.66 8.89
CA TRP A 25 23.06 -0.31 8.37
C TRP A 25 23.15 -0.30 6.85
N ALA A 26 22.37 0.54 6.25
CA ALA A 26 22.39 0.78 4.81
C ALA A 26 22.49 2.28 4.55
N SER A 27 23.40 2.68 3.70
CA SER A 27 23.64 4.09 3.37
C SER A 27 23.66 4.32 1.87
N ASN A 28 23.47 5.58 1.47
CA ASN A 28 23.48 6.00 0.07
C ASN A 28 22.43 5.29 -0.79
N LEU A 29 21.28 4.96 -0.19
CA LEU A 29 20.18 4.31 -0.88
C LEU A 29 19.35 5.35 -1.67
N SER A 30 18.98 5.02 -2.90
CA SER A 30 18.04 5.82 -3.68
C SER A 30 16.61 5.40 -3.39
N SER A 31 15.70 6.37 -3.37
CA SER A 31 14.27 6.06 -3.52
C SER A 31 13.91 5.90 -5.00
N TYR A 32 12.81 5.25 -5.27
CA TYR A 32 12.34 4.98 -6.63
C TYR A 32 10.84 5.30 -6.74
N GLN A 33 10.45 5.81 -7.89
CA GLN A 33 9.04 6.14 -8.14
C GLN A 33 8.19 4.89 -8.33
N LYS A 34 8.78 3.82 -8.90
CA LYS A 34 8.10 2.56 -9.19
C LYS A 34 9.00 1.37 -8.94
N VAL A 35 8.37 0.27 -8.53
CA VAL A 35 8.98 -1.05 -8.54
C VAL A 35 8.12 -1.95 -9.43
N LYS A 36 8.75 -2.57 -10.41
CA LYS A 36 8.12 -3.52 -11.32
C LYS A 36 8.59 -4.93 -11.00
N TYR A 37 7.66 -5.85 -10.90
CA TYR A 37 7.91 -7.28 -10.81
C TYR A 37 7.43 -7.90 -12.12
N SER A 38 8.34 -8.07 -13.07
CA SER A 38 8.03 -8.70 -14.37
C SER A 38 7.83 -10.18 -14.18
N ASN A 39 6.76 -10.69 -14.79
CA ASN A 39 6.39 -12.10 -14.74
C ASN A 39 6.20 -12.62 -13.30
N LEU A 40 5.53 -11.83 -12.46
CA LEU A 40 5.15 -12.24 -11.09
C LEU A 40 4.31 -13.52 -11.14
N TYR A 41 3.33 -13.57 -12.03
CA TYR A 41 2.71 -14.79 -12.53
C TYR A 41 3.06 -14.92 -14.01
N GLN A 42 2.99 -16.11 -14.55
CA GLN A 42 3.31 -16.33 -15.97
C GLN A 42 2.51 -15.40 -16.88
N GLY A 43 3.19 -14.47 -17.54
CA GLY A 43 2.61 -13.48 -18.43
C GLY A 43 1.87 -12.35 -17.70
N ILE A 44 2.12 -12.13 -16.40
CA ILE A 44 1.52 -11.03 -15.63
C ILE A 44 2.61 -10.30 -14.86
N ASP A 45 2.71 -9.00 -15.09
CA ASP A 45 3.57 -8.10 -14.36
C ASP A 45 2.79 -7.43 -13.21
N PHE A 46 3.50 -7.08 -12.14
CA PHE A 46 2.99 -6.29 -11.04
C PHE A 46 3.81 -5.01 -10.91
N LEU A 47 3.14 -3.88 -10.88
CA LEU A 47 3.73 -2.56 -10.69
C LEU A 47 3.28 -1.99 -9.35
N PHE A 48 4.21 -1.43 -8.61
CA PHE A 48 3.97 -0.79 -7.35
C PHE A 48 4.57 0.61 -7.39
N TYR A 49 3.80 1.66 -7.09
CA TYR A 49 4.24 3.03 -7.26
C TYR A 49 3.48 4.00 -6.36
N THR A 50 4.04 5.19 -6.19
CA THR A 50 3.38 6.31 -5.51
C THR A 50 2.68 7.23 -6.52
N SER A 51 1.52 7.75 -6.14
CA SER A 51 0.77 8.76 -6.87
C SER A 51 0.41 9.92 -5.93
N ASP A 52 -0.19 10.97 -6.45
CA ASP A 52 -0.63 12.12 -5.66
C ASP A 52 -1.66 11.75 -4.57
N ILE A 53 -2.37 10.63 -4.75
CA ILE A 53 -3.37 10.13 -3.80
C ILE A 53 -2.85 9.01 -2.90
N GLY A 54 -1.55 8.67 -2.98
CA GLY A 54 -0.92 7.64 -2.15
C GLY A 54 -0.35 6.48 -2.94
N LEU A 55 -0.24 5.37 -2.26
CA LEU A 55 0.35 4.15 -2.79
C LEU A 55 -0.62 3.46 -3.74
N LYS A 56 -0.11 3.00 -4.89
CA LYS A 56 -0.87 2.31 -5.93
C LYS A 56 -0.16 1.06 -6.41
N TYR A 57 -0.93 0.15 -6.96
CA TYR A 57 -0.40 -0.99 -7.67
C TYR A 57 -1.27 -1.35 -8.88
N ASP A 58 -0.64 -1.88 -9.92
CA ASP A 58 -1.30 -2.36 -11.12
C ASP A 58 -0.85 -3.79 -11.45
N PHE A 59 -1.77 -4.56 -12.02
CA PHE A 59 -1.43 -5.79 -12.73
C PHE A 59 -1.52 -5.54 -14.22
N VAL A 60 -0.45 -5.88 -14.95
CA VAL A 60 -0.42 -5.87 -16.43
C VAL A 60 -0.48 -7.31 -16.89
N VAL A 61 -1.61 -7.69 -17.44
CA VAL A 61 -1.88 -9.03 -17.98
C VAL A 61 -1.56 -9.02 -19.46
N HIS A 62 -0.48 -9.70 -19.83
CA HIS A 62 -0.04 -9.79 -21.24
C HIS A 62 -0.92 -10.74 -22.06
N PRO A 63 -0.90 -10.63 -23.40
CA PRO A 63 -1.65 -11.51 -24.27
C PRO A 63 -1.45 -12.99 -23.96
N GLY A 64 -2.55 -13.73 -23.84
CA GLY A 64 -2.52 -15.15 -23.52
C GLY A 64 -2.35 -15.52 -22.04
N ALA A 65 -2.12 -14.54 -21.16
CA ALA A 65 -2.09 -14.78 -19.72
C ALA A 65 -3.51 -14.84 -19.12
N GLU A 66 -3.63 -15.49 -17.97
CA GLU A 66 -4.92 -15.74 -17.33
C GLU A 66 -5.05 -14.91 -16.05
N VAL A 67 -6.03 -13.99 -16.01
CA VAL A 67 -6.33 -13.16 -14.83
C VAL A 67 -6.62 -14.00 -13.59
N SER A 68 -7.19 -15.18 -13.75
CA SER A 68 -7.53 -16.11 -12.66
C SER A 68 -6.31 -16.58 -11.83
N LYS A 69 -5.10 -16.40 -12.34
CA LYS A 69 -3.86 -16.68 -11.60
C LYS A 69 -3.55 -15.62 -10.52
N ILE A 70 -4.12 -14.43 -10.63
CA ILE A 70 -3.91 -13.36 -9.64
C ILE A 70 -4.72 -13.70 -8.39
N ARG A 71 -4.03 -13.92 -7.29
CA ARG A 71 -4.61 -14.19 -5.98
C ARG A 71 -3.95 -13.28 -4.95
N LEU A 72 -4.75 -12.52 -4.22
CA LEU A 72 -4.29 -11.60 -3.18
C LEU A 72 -4.63 -12.19 -1.82
N ASN A 73 -3.62 -12.35 -0.97
CA ASN A 73 -3.78 -12.81 0.40
C ASN A 73 -3.32 -11.71 1.35
N TYR A 74 -4.19 -11.25 2.22
CA TYR A 74 -3.93 -10.18 3.19
C TYR A 74 -3.54 -10.78 4.54
N LYS A 75 -2.26 -11.11 4.69
CA LYS A 75 -1.73 -11.63 5.95
C LYS A 75 -1.74 -10.55 7.03
N GLY A 76 -2.19 -10.91 8.23
CA GLY A 76 -2.34 -9.98 9.34
C GLY A 76 -3.70 -9.27 9.39
N ALA A 77 -4.54 -9.40 8.37
CA ALA A 77 -5.91 -8.93 8.43
C ALA A 77 -6.76 -9.81 9.35
N GLU A 78 -7.55 -9.18 10.24
CA GLU A 78 -8.55 -9.89 11.03
C GLU A 78 -9.70 -10.40 10.18
N LYS A 79 -10.06 -9.63 9.16
CA LYS A 79 -11.16 -9.96 8.26
C LYS A 79 -11.01 -9.26 6.92
N VAL A 80 -11.34 -9.97 5.85
CA VAL A 80 -11.43 -9.42 4.50
C VAL A 80 -12.85 -9.69 3.99
N VAL A 81 -13.59 -8.65 3.61
CA VAL A 81 -14.97 -8.75 3.16
C VAL A 81 -15.22 -7.86 1.95
N LEU A 82 -16.23 -8.23 1.16
CA LEU A 82 -16.77 -7.40 0.09
C LEU A 82 -18.07 -6.77 0.57
N GLU A 83 -18.10 -5.44 0.61
CA GLU A 83 -19.30 -4.66 0.92
C GLU A 83 -19.46 -3.53 -0.09
N ASN A 84 -20.64 -3.35 -0.66
CA ASN A 84 -20.92 -2.32 -1.67
C ASN A 84 -19.97 -2.34 -2.88
N ASN A 85 -19.49 -3.52 -3.29
CA ASN A 85 -18.46 -3.74 -4.31
C ASN A 85 -17.06 -3.21 -3.95
N GLU A 86 -16.84 -2.80 -2.71
CA GLU A 86 -15.53 -2.42 -2.18
C GLU A 86 -14.95 -3.56 -1.36
N LEU A 87 -13.63 -3.68 -1.38
CA LEU A 87 -12.92 -4.64 -0.55
C LEU A 87 -12.52 -3.94 0.75
N LYS A 88 -13.03 -4.44 1.88
CA LYS A 88 -12.70 -3.95 3.20
C LYS A 88 -11.79 -4.95 3.91
N ILE A 89 -10.62 -4.47 4.28
CA ILE A 89 -9.58 -5.24 4.96
C ILE A 89 -9.48 -4.68 6.37
N LYS A 90 -10.05 -5.41 7.32
CA LYS A 90 -10.06 -5.02 8.73
C LYS A 90 -8.75 -5.46 9.39
N LEU A 91 -8.07 -4.52 9.99
CA LEU A 91 -6.90 -4.70 10.84
C LEU A 91 -7.29 -4.47 12.31
N SER A 92 -6.39 -4.79 13.25
CA SER A 92 -6.68 -4.65 14.69
C SER A 92 -7.06 -3.23 15.12
N PHE A 93 -6.52 -2.20 14.45
CA PHE A 93 -6.71 -0.79 14.82
C PHE A 93 -7.16 0.11 13.66
N SER A 94 -7.36 -0.43 12.48
CA SER A 94 -7.71 0.35 11.29
C SER A 94 -8.45 -0.50 10.28
N GLU A 95 -8.96 0.14 9.24
CA GLU A 95 -9.56 -0.52 8.09
C GLU A 95 -8.94 0.05 6.81
N ILE A 96 -8.59 -0.83 5.89
CA ILE A 96 -8.17 -0.47 4.53
C ILE A 96 -9.37 -0.70 3.62
N ILE A 97 -9.68 0.27 2.79
CA ILE A 97 -10.74 0.16 1.79
C ILE A 97 -10.12 0.25 0.40
N GLU A 98 -10.32 -0.78 -0.38
CA GLU A 98 -10.02 -0.76 -1.81
C GLU A 98 -11.32 -0.61 -2.58
N GLN A 99 -11.38 0.42 -3.41
CA GLN A 99 -12.54 0.68 -4.27
C GLN A 99 -12.63 -0.35 -5.39
N ILE A 100 -13.76 -0.33 -6.09
CA ILE A 100 -13.96 -1.16 -7.28
C ILE A 100 -12.76 -0.99 -8.22
N PRO A 101 -12.09 -2.09 -8.60
CA PRO A 101 -10.90 -2.02 -9.44
C PRO A 101 -11.26 -1.50 -10.84
N LEU A 102 -10.40 -0.64 -11.36
CA LEU A 102 -10.49 -0.23 -12.76
C LEU A 102 -9.72 -1.22 -13.62
N ALA A 103 -10.37 -1.71 -14.68
CA ALA A 103 -9.66 -2.47 -15.69
C ALA A 103 -9.83 -1.81 -17.06
N TYR A 104 -8.79 -1.86 -17.89
CA TYR A 104 -8.84 -1.27 -19.22
C TYR A 104 -7.83 -1.87 -20.18
N GLN A 105 -8.09 -1.66 -21.45
CA GLN A 105 -7.18 -1.97 -22.56
C GLN A 105 -6.98 -0.73 -23.42
N TYR A 106 -5.85 -0.66 -24.14
CA TYR A 106 -5.66 0.30 -25.20
C TYR A 106 -6.01 -0.35 -26.56
N ILE A 107 -7.08 0.15 -27.19
CA ILE A 107 -7.55 -0.29 -28.49
C ILE A 107 -7.47 0.90 -29.45
N ASN A 108 -6.63 0.79 -30.48
CA ASN A 108 -6.37 1.85 -31.45
C ASN A 108 -5.97 3.20 -30.79
N GLY A 109 -5.12 3.11 -29.74
CA GLY A 109 -4.65 4.27 -28.98
C GLY A 109 -5.67 4.88 -28.01
N ARG A 110 -6.87 4.30 -27.89
CA ARG A 110 -7.91 4.75 -26.95
C ARG A 110 -8.02 3.80 -25.78
N ARG A 111 -8.14 4.37 -24.57
CA ARG A 111 -8.40 3.61 -23.34
C ARG A 111 -9.87 3.14 -23.36
N VAL A 112 -10.07 1.83 -23.39
CA VAL A 112 -11.39 1.19 -23.31
C VAL A 112 -11.51 0.54 -21.93
N ARG A 113 -12.51 0.95 -21.16
CA ARG A 113 -12.79 0.39 -19.85
C ARG A 113 -13.38 -1.01 -19.98
N ILE A 114 -12.90 -1.93 -19.19
CA ILE A 114 -13.38 -3.31 -19.05
C ILE A 114 -14.04 -3.44 -17.68
N PHE A 115 -15.13 -4.17 -17.60
CA PHE A 115 -15.74 -4.49 -16.31
C PHE A 115 -14.75 -5.26 -15.44
N CYS A 116 -14.61 -4.86 -14.18
CA CYS A 116 -13.79 -5.56 -13.21
C CYS A 116 -14.42 -5.45 -11.82
N SER A 117 -14.37 -6.52 -11.04
CA SER A 117 -14.81 -6.55 -9.65
C SER A 117 -13.94 -7.51 -8.85
N TYR A 118 -13.97 -7.38 -7.54
CA TYR A 118 -13.40 -8.38 -6.64
C TYR A 118 -14.34 -9.57 -6.43
N ALA A 119 -13.77 -10.71 -6.11
CA ALA A 119 -14.45 -11.86 -5.50
C ALA A 119 -13.54 -12.47 -4.43
N ILE A 120 -14.11 -13.22 -3.49
CA ILE A 120 -13.35 -13.99 -2.50
C ILE A 120 -13.55 -15.46 -2.84
N GLU A 121 -12.45 -16.17 -3.10
CA GLU A 121 -12.41 -17.59 -3.44
C GLU A 121 -11.35 -18.30 -2.62
N ASP A 122 -11.75 -19.30 -1.85
CA ASP A 122 -10.86 -20.09 -0.97
C ASP A 122 -10.06 -19.22 0.02
N GLY A 123 -10.63 -18.09 0.44
CA GLY A 123 -9.98 -17.15 1.36
C GLY A 123 -9.06 -16.11 0.71
N ASP A 124 -8.80 -16.21 -0.58
CA ASP A 124 -8.05 -15.22 -1.34
C ASP A 124 -8.99 -14.27 -2.09
N VAL A 125 -8.55 -13.04 -2.28
CA VAL A 125 -9.23 -12.08 -3.15
C VAL A 125 -8.74 -12.28 -4.59
N VAL A 126 -9.69 -12.36 -5.51
CA VAL A 126 -9.45 -12.54 -6.95
C VAL A 126 -10.18 -11.48 -7.76
N PHE A 127 -9.79 -11.29 -9.01
CA PHE A 127 -10.45 -10.38 -9.93
C PHE A 127 -11.42 -11.14 -10.87
N LYS A 128 -12.63 -10.62 -10.98
CA LYS A 128 -13.61 -11.03 -11.99
C LYS A 128 -13.64 -9.97 -13.08
N VAL A 129 -13.21 -10.34 -14.28
CA VAL A 129 -13.10 -9.43 -15.41
C VAL A 129 -14.10 -9.83 -16.47
N GLY A 130 -14.78 -8.84 -17.05
CA GLY A 130 -15.69 -9.04 -18.18
C GLY A 130 -14.95 -9.38 -19.48
N ASP A 131 -15.68 -9.40 -20.58
CA ASP A 131 -15.11 -9.71 -21.89
C ASP A 131 -14.09 -8.65 -22.31
N TYR A 132 -12.93 -9.10 -22.78
CA TYR A 132 -11.83 -8.25 -23.26
C TYR A 132 -11.06 -8.94 -24.39
N ASP A 133 -10.33 -8.17 -25.18
CA ASP A 133 -9.49 -8.68 -26.28
C ASP A 133 -8.22 -9.35 -25.70
N LYS A 134 -8.22 -10.69 -25.68
CA LYS A 134 -7.10 -11.50 -25.15
C LYS A 134 -5.81 -11.40 -25.96
N SER A 135 -5.85 -10.77 -27.14
CA SER A 135 -4.67 -10.51 -27.95
C SER A 135 -3.93 -9.21 -27.56
N LYS A 136 -4.49 -8.45 -26.60
CA LYS A 136 -3.94 -7.18 -26.10
C LYS A 136 -3.70 -7.22 -24.61
N GLU A 137 -2.85 -6.34 -24.13
CA GLU A 137 -2.64 -6.16 -22.70
C GLU A 137 -3.91 -5.69 -22.01
N LEU A 138 -4.16 -6.23 -20.83
CA LEU A 138 -5.18 -5.76 -19.90
C LEU A 138 -4.48 -5.20 -18.67
N VAL A 139 -4.80 -3.96 -18.31
CA VAL A 139 -4.35 -3.36 -17.06
C VAL A 139 -5.48 -3.44 -16.05
N ILE A 140 -5.17 -3.95 -14.85
CA ILE A 140 -6.06 -3.93 -13.68
C ILE A 140 -5.42 -2.98 -12.68
N ASP A 141 -6.11 -1.86 -12.37
CA ASP A 141 -5.68 -0.73 -11.53
C ASP A 141 -6.63 -0.65 -10.32
N PRO A 142 -6.34 -1.37 -9.22
CA PRO A 142 -7.07 -1.22 -7.97
C PRO A 142 -6.80 0.15 -7.37
N VAL A 143 -7.85 0.81 -6.88
CA VAL A 143 -7.72 2.10 -6.21
C VAL A 143 -7.69 1.85 -4.71
N LEU A 144 -6.49 1.87 -4.14
CA LEU A 144 -6.28 1.78 -2.71
C LEU A 144 -6.56 3.14 -2.08
N ILE A 145 -7.58 3.22 -1.23
CA ILE A 145 -7.76 4.34 -0.32
C ILE A 145 -7.21 3.89 1.03
N PHE A 146 -5.96 4.26 1.29
CA PHE A 146 -5.39 4.09 2.60
C PHE A 146 -5.88 5.24 3.49
N SER A 147 -6.81 4.96 4.38
CA SER A 147 -7.24 5.87 5.43
C SER A 147 -6.90 5.24 6.76
N THR A 148 -5.75 5.58 7.33
CA THR A 148 -5.54 5.41 8.77
C THR A 148 -6.03 6.67 9.44
N TYR A 149 -7.15 6.53 10.15
CA TYR A 149 -7.58 7.55 11.09
C TYR A 149 -6.66 7.44 12.30
N SER A 150 -5.86 8.49 12.55
CA SER A 150 -5.09 8.58 13.80
C SER A 150 -6.02 8.70 15.03
N GLY A 151 -7.31 8.92 14.82
CA GLY A 151 -8.29 9.23 15.87
C GLY A 151 -8.09 10.59 16.50
N ALA A 152 -7.15 11.40 16.00
CA ALA A 152 -6.89 12.74 16.51
C ALA A 152 -8.03 13.69 16.16
N THR A 153 -8.41 14.54 17.11
CA THR A 153 -9.35 15.64 16.91
C THR A 153 -8.66 16.94 16.53
N SER A 154 -7.33 16.96 16.48
CA SER A 154 -6.50 18.08 16.04
C SER A 154 -5.75 17.70 14.77
N ASP A 155 -5.33 18.73 14.02
CA ASP A 155 -4.48 18.57 12.86
C ASP A 155 -3.21 17.81 13.22
N ASN A 156 -2.85 16.82 12.40
CA ASN A 156 -1.64 16.05 12.56
C ASN A 156 -1.03 15.72 11.20
N PHE A 157 0.30 15.59 11.16
CA PHE A 157 1.06 15.27 9.97
C PHE A 157 1.91 14.02 10.22
N GLY A 158 1.67 12.96 9.43
CA GLY A 158 2.54 11.80 9.39
C GLY A 158 3.82 12.10 8.62
N TYR A 159 4.98 11.72 9.17
CA TYR A 159 6.28 11.90 8.51
C TYR A 159 6.90 10.59 8.07
N THR A 160 6.67 9.53 8.80
CA THR A 160 7.28 8.22 8.53
C THR A 160 6.46 7.12 9.14
N ALA A 161 6.54 5.96 8.53
CA ALA A 161 6.03 4.71 9.06
C ALA A 161 7.00 3.58 8.72
N THR A 162 7.16 2.63 9.63
CA THR A 162 7.92 1.39 9.43
C THR A 162 7.27 0.27 10.21
N TYR A 163 7.72 -0.94 10.00
CA TYR A 163 7.23 -2.12 10.72
C TYR A 163 8.41 -3.01 11.11
N ASP A 164 8.24 -3.82 12.15
CA ASP A 164 9.19 -4.83 12.57
C ASP A 164 8.91 -6.20 11.95
N GLU A 165 9.72 -7.19 12.34
CA GLU A 165 9.62 -8.56 11.84
C GLU A 165 8.34 -9.27 12.29
N ASP A 166 7.71 -8.80 13.38
CA ASP A 166 6.45 -9.31 13.93
C ASP A 166 5.22 -8.62 13.31
N GLY A 167 5.43 -7.58 12.49
CA GLY A 167 4.39 -6.85 11.77
C GLY A 167 3.80 -5.67 12.55
N PHE A 168 4.40 -5.24 13.66
CA PHE A 168 3.98 -4.04 14.36
C PHE A 168 4.36 -2.78 13.57
N LEU A 169 3.42 -1.85 13.46
CA LEU A 169 3.60 -0.58 12.76
C LEU A 169 4.15 0.48 13.71
N TYR A 170 5.23 1.12 13.31
CA TYR A 170 5.80 2.29 13.97
C TYR A 170 5.62 3.51 13.07
N ALA A 171 4.93 4.54 13.56
CA ALA A 171 4.70 5.76 12.81
C ALA A 171 5.17 6.98 13.59
N GLY A 172 5.83 7.90 12.88
CA GLY A 172 6.21 9.21 13.42
C GLY A 172 5.31 10.29 12.85
N SER A 173 4.72 11.10 13.72
CA SER A 173 3.84 12.21 13.33
C SER A 173 4.02 13.42 14.25
N SER A 174 3.61 14.61 13.78
CA SER A 174 3.41 15.78 14.62
C SER A 174 1.93 15.99 14.86
N ALA A 175 1.54 16.25 16.10
CA ALA A 175 0.22 16.74 16.45
C ALA A 175 0.31 18.27 16.70
N LEU A 176 -0.62 19.04 16.14
CA LEU A 176 -0.64 20.50 16.25
C LEU A 176 -1.57 21.01 17.35
N GLY A 177 -2.16 20.09 18.14
CA GLY A 177 -3.07 20.46 19.21
C GLY A 177 -3.38 19.29 20.14
N VAL A 178 -4.13 19.57 21.18
CA VAL A 178 -4.69 18.57 22.09
C VAL A 178 -5.68 17.67 21.33
N GLY A 179 -5.75 16.38 21.69
CA GLY A 179 -6.73 15.44 21.11
C GLY A 179 -6.12 14.37 20.22
N TYR A 180 -4.80 14.20 20.27
CA TYR A 180 -4.16 13.01 19.72
C TYR A 180 -4.38 11.84 20.68
N PRO A 181 -4.93 10.69 20.22
CA PRO A 181 -5.20 9.56 21.08
C PRO A 181 -3.89 8.96 21.62
N THR A 182 -3.90 8.63 22.90
CA THR A 182 -2.79 7.95 23.56
C THR A 182 -3.32 6.70 24.27
N THR A 183 -2.53 5.64 24.25
CA THR A 183 -2.86 4.39 24.97
C THR A 183 -2.36 4.45 26.41
N ILE A 184 -2.91 3.58 27.26
CA ILE A 184 -2.41 3.38 28.63
C ILE A 184 -0.96 2.89 28.54
N GLY A 185 -0.04 3.59 29.24
CA GLY A 185 1.40 3.26 29.18
C GLY A 185 2.21 4.06 28.17
N ALA A 186 1.58 4.95 27.39
CA ALA A 186 2.32 5.86 26.53
C ALA A 186 3.31 6.70 27.33
N TYR A 187 4.52 6.90 26.80
CA TYR A 187 5.59 7.66 27.46
C TYR A 187 5.18 9.09 27.79
N ASP A 188 4.42 9.74 26.92
CA ASP A 188 3.87 11.07 27.14
C ASP A 188 2.42 11.13 26.63
N VAL A 189 1.52 11.50 27.50
CA VAL A 189 0.07 11.62 27.22
C VAL A 189 -0.36 13.09 27.09
N SER A 190 0.57 14.05 27.22
CA SER A 190 0.30 15.48 27.19
C SER A 190 0.70 16.11 25.87
N PHE A 191 0.01 17.19 25.52
CA PHE A 191 0.40 18.04 24.40
C PHE A 191 1.21 19.23 24.94
N ASN A 192 2.47 19.32 24.53
CA ASN A 192 3.39 20.38 24.98
C ASN A 192 3.49 21.47 23.89
N SER A 193 2.68 22.54 23.98
CA SER A 193 2.59 23.61 22.99
C SER A 193 3.81 24.54 22.90
N ASN A 194 4.71 24.50 23.91
CA ASN A 194 5.80 25.47 24.02
C ASN A 194 7.12 25.08 23.41
N LEU A 195 7.18 23.91 22.76
CA LEU A 195 8.39 23.44 22.07
C LEU A 195 7.97 22.95 20.69
N ILE A 196 8.60 23.50 19.64
CA ILE A 196 8.69 22.83 18.34
C ILE A 196 9.60 21.61 18.54
N THR A 197 9.21 20.71 19.39
CA THR A 197 9.84 19.42 19.60
C THR A 197 9.06 18.42 18.75
N LYS A 198 9.75 17.88 17.79
CA LYS A 198 9.30 16.71 17.01
C LYS A 198 9.07 15.56 17.98
N ASN A 199 7.86 15.41 18.49
CA ASN A 199 7.52 14.28 19.34
C ASN A 199 7.31 13.06 18.43
N PHE A 200 8.29 12.19 18.40
CA PHE A 200 8.12 10.86 17.84
C PHE A 200 7.30 10.05 18.86
N LYS A 201 6.07 9.74 18.54
CA LYS A 201 5.26 8.79 19.32
C LYS A 201 5.37 7.42 18.64
N GLN A 202 5.87 6.48 19.42
CA GLN A 202 5.90 5.07 19.06
C GLN A 202 4.53 4.48 19.41
N PHE A 203 3.86 3.92 18.45
CA PHE A 203 2.67 3.11 18.67
C PHE A 203 3.14 1.65 18.69
N ALA A 204 3.25 1.08 19.87
CA ALA A 204 3.42 -0.34 20.06
C ALA A 204 2.20 -0.85 20.82
N GLU A 205 1.50 -1.78 20.23
CA GLU A 205 0.73 -2.93 20.72
C GLU A 205 -0.45 -3.24 19.83
#